data_373e15ae336e84c583a70187f972c715
#
_entry.id   373e15ae336e84c583a70187f972c715
#
_cell.length_a   1.000
_cell.length_b   1.000
_cell.length_c   1.000
_cell.angle_alpha   90.00
_cell.angle_beta   90.00
_cell.angle_gamma   90.00
#
_symmetry.space_group_name_H-M   'P 1'
#
loop_
_entity.id
_entity.type
_entity.pdbx_description
1 polymer ?
#
loop_
_entity_poly.entity_id
_entity_poly.type
_entity_poly.pdbx_seq_one_letter_code
_entity_poly.pdbx_strand_id
1 'polypeptide(L)'
;SGFDPINANLIKNELLEQKKRGKTIIFSTHNMSSVEELCDEIALIHKSKTILEGNVNEVRQAHKPGIFELEFKGNFMGFTNALWTGFELLEKTEGKPNKARIRLLGKSTPNDLLAAVLPVAEVVGLREIIPGMNEIFISLVSGKTEAAPVNFTE
;
A
#
# COMPACT_ATOMS: atom_id res chain seq x y z
N SER A 1 18.89 19.26 -2.77
CA SER A 1 18.00 18.57 -3.70
C SER A 1 17.11 19.59 -4.40
N GLY A 2 17.52 20.09 -5.53
CA GLY A 2 16.86 21.18 -6.25
C GLY A 2 16.75 20.87 -7.73
N PHE A 3 16.32 19.64 -8.09
CA PHE A 3 15.99 19.40 -9.48
C PHE A 3 14.56 19.89 -9.73
N ASP A 4 14.42 20.76 -10.73
CA ASP A 4 13.17 21.06 -11.39
C ASP A 4 12.47 19.75 -11.80
N PRO A 5 11.15 19.60 -11.64
CA PRO A 5 10.40 18.40 -12.01
C PRO A 5 10.67 17.89 -13.43
N ILE A 6 10.95 18.78 -14.38
CA ILE A 6 11.28 18.42 -15.77
C ILE A 6 12.61 17.69 -15.82
N ASN A 7 13.63 18.21 -15.14
CA ASN A 7 14.96 17.60 -15.09
C ASN A 7 14.96 16.28 -14.30
N ALA A 8 14.15 16.19 -13.25
CA ALA A 8 13.98 14.95 -12.51
C ALA A 8 13.40 13.82 -13.40
N ASN A 9 12.39 14.14 -14.23
CA ASN A 9 11.81 13.19 -15.17
C ASN A 9 12.79 12.76 -16.28
N LEU A 10 13.63 13.66 -16.78
CA LEU A 10 14.67 13.32 -17.75
C LEU A 10 15.69 12.32 -17.19
N ILE A 11 16.17 12.56 -15.97
CA ILE A 11 17.10 11.65 -15.28
C ILE A 11 16.43 10.29 -15.05
N LYS A 12 15.18 10.28 -14.60
CA LYS A 12 14.41 9.06 -14.39
C LYS A 12 14.29 8.23 -15.68
N ASN A 13 13.94 8.86 -16.79
CA ASN A 13 13.80 8.20 -18.08
C ASN A 13 15.14 7.63 -18.55
N GLU A 14 16.24 8.36 -18.37
CA GLU A 14 17.58 7.88 -18.72
C GLU A 14 17.96 6.65 -17.88
N LEU A 15 17.71 6.67 -16.56
CA LEU A 15 17.96 5.53 -15.68
C LEU A 15 17.17 4.28 -16.14
N LEU A 16 15.90 4.44 -16.49
CA LEU A 16 15.07 3.35 -17.00
C LEU A 16 15.58 2.80 -18.34
N GLU A 17 16.04 3.67 -19.24
CA GLU A 17 16.66 3.24 -20.51
C GLU A 17 17.97 2.48 -20.29
N GLN A 18 18.84 2.93 -19.39
CA GLN A 18 20.07 2.21 -19.06
C GLN A 18 19.77 0.85 -18.41
N LYS A 19 18.74 0.78 -17.56
CA LYS A 19 18.26 -0.45 -16.96
C LYS A 19 17.76 -1.43 -18.04
N LYS A 20 16.97 -0.99 -19.01
CA LYS A 20 16.52 -1.81 -20.15
C LYS A 20 17.67 -2.36 -20.98
N ARG A 21 18.79 -1.63 -21.04
CA ARG A 21 20.02 -2.07 -21.71
C ARG A 21 20.86 -3.06 -20.88
N GLY A 22 20.32 -3.54 -19.75
CA GLY A 22 20.95 -4.53 -18.87
C GLY A 22 22.04 -3.97 -17.96
N LYS A 23 22.14 -2.66 -17.77
CA LYS A 23 23.11 -2.08 -16.83
C LYS A 23 22.64 -2.19 -15.39
N THR A 24 23.56 -2.53 -14.49
CA THR A 24 23.37 -2.43 -13.05
C THR A 24 23.60 -0.99 -12.62
N ILE A 25 22.61 -0.41 -11.92
CA ILE A 25 22.66 0.98 -11.46
C ILE A 25 22.50 0.98 -9.95
N ILE A 26 23.43 1.64 -9.25
CA ILE A 26 23.29 1.90 -7.82
C ILE A 26 22.84 3.35 -7.65
N PHE A 27 21.71 3.50 -6.98
CA PHE A 27 21.05 4.79 -6.77
C PHE A 27 20.81 5.02 -5.27
N SER A 28 21.30 6.14 -4.77
CA SER A 28 21.11 6.52 -3.36
C SER A 28 20.11 7.67 -3.26
N THR A 29 19.07 7.47 -2.49
CA THR A 29 18.00 8.47 -2.30
C THR A 29 17.31 8.30 -0.95
N HIS A 30 16.67 9.35 -0.47
CA HIS A 30 15.71 9.31 0.63
C HIS A 30 14.25 9.43 0.14
N ASN A 31 14.04 9.52 -1.17
CA ASN A 31 12.71 9.60 -1.76
C ASN A 31 12.18 8.19 -2.06
N MET A 32 11.27 7.70 -1.23
CA MET A 32 10.73 6.35 -1.33
C MET A 32 9.88 6.12 -2.58
N SER A 33 9.23 7.16 -3.11
CA SER A 33 8.50 7.05 -4.39
C SER A 33 9.45 6.76 -5.55
N SER A 34 10.63 7.41 -5.57
CA SER A 34 11.67 7.11 -6.57
C SER A 34 12.21 5.68 -6.43
N VAL A 35 12.29 5.15 -5.21
CA VAL A 35 12.67 3.75 -4.99
C VAL A 35 11.65 2.81 -5.64
N GLU A 36 10.37 3.02 -5.38
CA GLU A 36 9.29 2.17 -5.94
C GLU A 36 9.23 2.19 -7.46
N GLU A 37 9.56 3.34 -8.07
CA GLU A 37 9.51 3.51 -9.52
C GLU A 37 10.74 2.99 -10.26
N LEU A 38 11.93 3.10 -9.67
CA LEU A 38 13.20 2.90 -10.37
C LEU A 38 13.94 1.63 -9.95
N CYS A 39 13.80 1.21 -8.69
CA CYS A 39 14.60 0.14 -8.13
C CYS A 39 13.90 -1.22 -8.22
N ASP A 40 14.69 -2.26 -8.52
CA ASP A 40 14.24 -3.66 -8.37
C ASP A 40 14.53 -4.14 -6.95
N GLU A 41 15.68 -3.73 -6.40
CA GLU A 41 16.15 -4.13 -5.08
C GLU A 41 16.47 -2.89 -4.24
N ILE A 42 16.39 -3.05 -2.93
CA ILE A 42 16.67 -2.01 -1.94
C ILE A 42 17.55 -2.54 -0.83
N ALA A 43 18.41 -1.67 -0.33
CA ALA A 43 19.02 -1.80 1.00
C ALA A 43 18.72 -0.52 1.79
N LEU A 44 17.92 -0.63 2.83
CA LEU A 44 17.49 0.49 3.67
C LEU A 44 18.42 0.62 4.87
N ILE A 45 19.07 1.77 5.00
CA ILE A 45 20.06 2.04 6.05
C ILE A 45 19.48 3.03 7.05
N HIS A 46 19.52 2.66 8.33
CA HIS A 46 19.16 3.53 9.44
C HIS A 46 20.17 3.37 10.58
N LYS A 47 20.65 4.51 11.13
CA LYS A 47 21.68 4.55 12.18
C LYS A 47 22.87 3.63 11.89
N SER A 48 23.41 3.74 10.67
CA SER A 48 24.57 2.97 10.18
C SER A 48 24.37 1.45 10.15
N LYS A 49 23.12 0.98 10.13
CA LYS A 49 22.79 -0.44 10.00
C LYS A 49 21.80 -0.64 8.85
N THR A 50 21.97 -1.72 8.10
CA THR A 50 20.94 -2.18 7.17
C THR A 50 19.78 -2.75 7.99
N ILE A 51 18.60 -2.17 7.84
CA ILE A 51 17.38 -2.56 8.56
C ILE A 51 16.43 -3.36 7.68
N LEU A 52 16.59 -3.30 6.36
CA LEU A 52 15.80 -4.00 5.38
C LEU A 52 16.59 -4.13 4.09
N GLU A 53 16.54 -5.27 3.43
CA GLU A 53 17.08 -5.49 2.09
C GLU A 53 16.24 -6.49 1.30
N GLY A 54 16.27 -6.42 -0.02
CA GLY A 54 15.62 -7.34 -0.92
C GLY A 54 14.89 -6.67 -2.08
N ASN A 55 14.12 -7.46 -2.81
CA ASN A 55 13.30 -7.00 -3.92
C ASN A 55 12.18 -6.09 -3.40
N VAL A 56 12.02 -4.92 -4.02
CA VAL A 56 11.05 -3.89 -3.58
C VAL A 56 9.62 -4.42 -3.52
N ASN A 57 9.20 -5.20 -4.53
CA ASN A 57 7.85 -5.75 -4.56
C ASN A 57 7.66 -6.83 -3.50
N GLU A 58 8.64 -7.72 -3.32
CA GLU A 58 8.58 -8.77 -2.29
C GLU A 58 8.55 -8.18 -0.88
N VAL A 59 9.36 -7.15 -0.63
CA VAL A 59 9.34 -6.40 0.62
C VAL A 59 7.95 -5.82 0.89
N ARG A 60 7.34 -5.17 -0.09
CA ARG A 60 5.99 -4.61 0.04
C ARG A 60 4.94 -5.68 0.29
N GLN A 61 5.04 -6.81 -0.41
CA GLN A 61 4.12 -7.95 -0.21
C GLN A 61 4.26 -8.56 1.20
N ALA A 62 5.50 -8.68 1.70
CA ALA A 62 5.76 -9.21 3.04
C ALA A 62 5.25 -8.31 4.18
N HIS A 63 5.08 -7.01 3.91
CA HIS A 63 4.61 -6.03 4.91
C HIS A 63 3.13 -5.65 4.76
N LYS A 64 2.34 -6.45 4.08
CA LYS A 64 0.89 -6.22 3.94
C LYS A 64 0.21 -6.20 5.32
N PRO A 65 -0.62 -5.19 5.61
CA PRO A 65 -1.31 -5.07 6.89
C PRO A 65 -2.58 -5.94 7.00
N GLY A 66 -2.94 -6.72 5.97
CA GLY A 66 -4.20 -7.47 5.93
C GLY A 66 -5.43 -6.57 5.84
N ILE A 67 -5.27 -5.38 5.24
CA ILE A 67 -6.34 -4.41 5.06
C ILE A 67 -6.82 -4.46 3.61
N PHE A 68 -8.15 -4.45 3.45
CA PHE A 68 -8.82 -4.45 2.16
C PHE A 68 -9.65 -3.19 2.00
N GLU A 69 -9.59 -2.58 0.84
CA GLU A 69 -10.53 -1.54 0.42
C GLU A 69 -11.64 -2.19 -0.39
N LEU A 70 -12.88 -2.01 0.07
CA LEU A 70 -14.09 -2.47 -0.57
C LEU A 70 -14.85 -1.27 -1.13
N GLU A 71 -15.20 -1.34 -2.41
CA GLU A 71 -16.13 -0.42 -3.05
C GLU A 71 -17.47 -1.13 -3.27
N PHE A 72 -18.56 -0.51 -2.84
CA PHE A 72 -19.88 -1.12 -2.93
C PHE A 72 -21.00 -0.09 -3.10
N LYS A 73 -22.14 -0.55 -3.66
CA LYS A 73 -23.40 0.18 -3.69
C LYS A 73 -24.36 -0.45 -2.69
N GLY A 74 -25.13 0.36 -2.00
CA GLY A 74 -26.08 -0.08 -1.00
C GLY A 74 -26.08 0.76 0.27
N ASN A 75 -26.80 0.30 1.28
CA ASN A 75 -26.93 1.00 2.55
C ASN A 75 -25.74 0.66 3.47
N PHE A 76 -25.08 1.68 3.98
CA PHE A 76 -23.97 1.52 4.93
C PHE A 76 -24.37 0.79 6.22
N MET A 77 -25.57 0.99 6.73
CA MET A 77 -26.02 0.33 7.95
C MET A 77 -26.15 -1.19 7.73
N GLY A 78 -26.73 -1.61 6.61
CA GLY A 78 -26.79 -3.03 6.23
C GLY A 78 -25.39 -3.64 6.09
N PHE A 79 -24.49 -2.94 5.43
CA PHE A 79 -23.08 -3.32 5.28
C PHE A 79 -22.38 -3.48 6.64
N THR A 80 -22.48 -2.47 7.52
CA THR A 80 -21.82 -2.51 8.83
C THR A 80 -22.34 -3.64 9.71
N ASN A 81 -23.64 -3.92 9.66
CA ASN A 81 -24.25 -5.01 10.40
C ASN A 81 -23.86 -6.41 9.87
N ALA A 82 -23.45 -6.49 8.61
CA ALA A 82 -22.96 -7.74 8.03
C ALA A 82 -21.53 -8.08 8.43
N LEU A 83 -20.77 -7.09 8.91
CA LEU A 83 -19.41 -7.32 9.40
C LEU A 83 -19.47 -7.96 10.79
N TRP A 84 -19.05 -9.21 10.86
CA TRP A 84 -18.96 -9.98 12.11
C TRP A 84 -17.56 -9.89 12.73
N THR A 85 -17.32 -10.59 13.85
CA THR A 85 -16.09 -10.50 14.66
C THR A 85 -14.77 -10.81 13.91
N GLY A 86 -14.84 -11.35 12.70
CA GLY A 86 -13.68 -11.58 11.83
C GLY A 86 -13.20 -10.36 11.07
N PHE A 87 -13.89 -9.21 11.19
CA PHE A 87 -13.62 -8.01 10.42
C PHE A 87 -13.61 -6.76 11.30
N GLU A 88 -12.64 -5.89 11.09
CA GLU A 88 -12.56 -4.59 11.75
C GLU A 88 -12.73 -3.49 10.69
N LEU A 89 -13.78 -2.69 10.83
CA LEU A 89 -14.00 -1.52 9.98
C LEU A 89 -13.09 -0.39 10.46
N LEU A 90 -12.08 -0.04 9.65
CA LEU A 90 -11.11 1.01 9.97
C LEU A 90 -11.59 2.39 9.50
N GLU A 91 -12.15 2.45 8.31
CA GLU A 91 -12.53 3.69 7.66
C GLU A 91 -13.75 3.47 6.77
N LYS A 92 -14.61 4.47 6.68
CA LYS A 92 -15.75 4.47 5.77
C LYS A 92 -15.90 5.82 5.11
N THR A 93 -16.25 5.81 3.82
CA THR A 93 -16.55 7.01 3.04
C THR A 93 -17.84 6.78 2.26
N GLU A 94 -18.84 7.58 2.53
CA GLU A 94 -20.10 7.55 1.78
C GLU A 94 -19.92 8.23 0.43
N GLY A 95 -20.38 7.57 -0.62
CA GLY A 95 -20.25 8.06 -1.99
C GLY A 95 -20.98 7.19 -3.00
N LYS A 96 -20.64 7.34 -4.27
CA LYS A 96 -21.19 6.53 -5.37
C LYS A 96 -20.05 6.03 -6.27
N PRO A 97 -19.45 4.87 -5.98
CA PRO A 97 -19.78 3.91 -4.89
C PRO A 97 -19.33 4.37 -3.50
N ASN A 98 -19.87 3.71 -2.46
CA ASN A 98 -19.36 3.78 -1.10
C ASN A 98 -18.01 3.08 -1.02
N LYS A 99 -17.15 3.52 -0.08
CA LYS A 99 -15.84 2.90 0.18
C LYS A 99 -15.69 2.55 1.66
N ALA A 100 -15.10 1.42 1.93
CA ALA A 100 -14.75 0.99 3.29
C ALA A 100 -13.38 0.34 3.32
N ARG A 101 -12.59 0.63 4.36
CA ARG A 101 -11.35 -0.09 4.66
C ARG A 101 -11.59 -1.04 5.81
N ILE A 102 -11.26 -2.28 5.59
CA ILE A 102 -11.58 -3.39 6.47
C ILE A 102 -10.31 -4.19 6.72
N ARG A 103 -9.97 -4.38 7.99
CA ARG A 103 -8.91 -5.32 8.39
C ARG A 103 -9.50 -6.68 8.62
N LEU A 104 -8.89 -7.71 8.06
CA LEU A 104 -9.22 -9.09 8.34
C LEU A 104 -8.58 -9.50 9.67
N LEU A 105 -9.36 -10.14 10.54
CA LEU A 105 -8.90 -10.58 11.86
C LEU A 105 -8.80 -12.12 11.91
N GLY A 106 -7.81 -12.59 12.66
CA GLY A 106 -7.62 -14.02 12.91
C GLY A 106 -7.35 -14.82 11.64
N LYS A 107 -8.24 -15.75 11.29
CA LYS A 107 -8.14 -16.60 10.09
C LYS A 107 -9.11 -16.19 8.99
N SER A 108 -9.75 -15.02 9.10
CA SER A 108 -10.68 -14.53 8.09
C SER A 108 -9.98 -14.28 6.76
N THR A 109 -10.67 -14.61 5.69
CA THR A 109 -10.18 -14.47 4.33
C THR A 109 -10.94 -13.38 3.56
N PRO A 110 -10.41 -12.88 2.43
CA PRO A 110 -11.17 -11.99 1.55
C PRO A 110 -12.49 -12.62 1.05
N ASN A 111 -12.52 -13.94 0.88
CA ASN A 111 -13.74 -14.65 0.48
C ASN A 111 -14.79 -14.61 1.57
N ASP A 112 -14.40 -14.71 2.85
CA ASP A 112 -15.32 -14.61 3.98
C ASP A 112 -15.93 -13.19 4.05
N LEU A 113 -15.11 -12.16 3.78
CA LEU A 113 -15.59 -10.78 3.69
C LEU A 113 -16.62 -10.63 2.56
N LEU A 114 -16.30 -11.13 1.37
CA LEU A 114 -17.25 -11.11 0.24
C LEU A 114 -18.53 -11.86 0.55
N ALA A 115 -18.45 -13.05 1.14
CA ALA A 115 -19.61 -13.85 1.53
C ALA A 115 -20.52 -13.09 2.52
N ALA A 116 -19.94 -12.32 3.44
CA ALA A 116 -20.71 -11.51 4.38
C ALA A 116 -21.40 -10.31 3.71
N VAL A 117 -20.76 -9.69 2.71
CA VAL A 117 -21.22 -8.42 2.11
C VAL A 117 -22.17 -8.63 0.94
N LEU A 118 -21.97 -9.64 0.11
CA LEU A 118 -22.76 -9.90 -1.10
C LEU A 118 -24.28 -9.98 -0.88
N PRO A 119 -24.79 -10.52 0.26
CA PRO A 119 -26.23 -10.54 0.52
C PRO A 119 -26.86 -9.17 0.77
N VAL A 120 -26.06 -8.16 1.15
CA VAL A 120 -26.56 -6.86 1.65
C VAL A 120 -26.11 -5.67 0.80
N ALA A 121 -25.14 -5.85 -0.11
CA ALA A 121 -24.61 -4.80 -0.94
C ALA A 121 -24.12 -5.32 -2.30
N GLU A 122 -24.17 -4.48 -3.33
CA GLU A 122 -23.59 -4.75 -4.63
C GLU A 122 -22.08 -4.38 -4.58
N VAL A 123 -21.21 -5.38 -4.61
CA VAL A 123 -19.75 -5.16 -4.60
C VAL A 123 -19.31 -4.66 -5.98
N VAL A 124 -18.64 -3.52 -6.02
CA VAL A 124 -18.05 -2.90 -7.22
C VAL A 124 -16.59 -3.29 -7.36
N GLY A 125 -15.86 -3.36 -6.23
CA GLY A 125 -14.46 -3.74 -6.25
C GLY A 125 -13.96 -4.12 -4.85
N LEU A 126 -12.97 -4.99 -4.82
CA LEU A 126 -12.21 -5.36 -3.61
C LEU A 126 -10.73 -5.37 -3.98
N ARG A 127 -9.93 -4.66 -3.22
CA ARG A 127 -8.47 -4.68 -3.39
C ARG A 127 -7.75 -4.75 -2.05
N GLU A 128 -6.67 -5.49 -2.00
CA GLU A 128 -5.79 -5.50 -0.85
C GLU A 128 -4.90 -4.25 -0.84
N ILE A 129 -4.74 -3.63 0.32
CA ILE A 129 -3.84 -2.49 0.49
C ILE A 129 -2.41 -3.01 0.62
N ILE A 130 -1.57 -2.64 -0.34
CA ILE A 130 -0.14 -2.93 -0.32
C ILE A 130 0.57 -1.65 0.13
N PRO A 131 1.34 -1.67 1.22
CA PRO A 131 1.98 -0.47 1.74
C PRO A 131 3.05 0.05 0.77
N GLY A 132 3.24 1.36 0.76
CA GLY A 132 4.37 1.99 0.10
C GLY A 132 5.67 1.82 0.90
N MET A 133 6.81 2.00 0.23
CA MET A 133 8.12 1.92 0.89
C MET A 133 8.29 2.96 2.00
N ASN A 134 7.65 4.13 1.86
CA ASN A 134 7.67 5.14 2.91
C ASN A 134 6.96 4.68 4.19
N GLU A 135 5.81 4.03 4.07
CA GLU A 135 5.06 3.48 5.20
C GLU A 135 5.84 2.37 5.89
N ILE A 136 6.46 1.49 5.12
CA ILE A 136 7.32 0.41 5.63
C ILE A 136 8.51 1.01 6.39
N PHE A 137 9.18 2.02 5.83
CA PHE A 137 10.29 2.70 6.48
C PHE A 137 9.87 3.30 7.83
N ILE A 138 8.77 4.06 7.86
CA ILE A 138 8.26 4.67 9.09
C ILE A 138 7.94 3.59 10.13
N SER A 139 7.29 2.51 9.74
CA SER A 139 6.95 1.38 10.61
C SER A 139 8.20 0.77 11.25
N LEU A 140 9.22 0.47 10.44
CA LEU A 140 10.48 -0.13 10.91
C LEU A 140 11.28 0.79 11.85
N VAL A 141 11.31 2.08 11.57
CA VAL A 141 12.07 3.06 12.35
C VAL A 141 11.35 3.46 13.63
N SER A 142 10.02 3.58 13.61
CA SER A 142 9.21 3.97 14.76
C SER A 142 8.90 2.82 15.71
N GLY A 143 9.13 1.56 15.31
CA GLY A 143 8.73 0.38 16.06
C GLY A 143 7.21 0.21 16.20
N LYS A 144 6.42 0.96 15.42
CA LYS A 144 4.96 0.87 15.40
C LYS A 144 4.50 0.11 14.17
N THR A 145 3.91 -1.03 14.39
CA THR A 145 3.23 -1.84 13.36
C THR A 145 1.80 -1.32 13.13
N GLU A 146 1.60 0.00 13.07
CA GLU A 146 0.31 0.59 12.72
C GLU A 146 0.38 1.11 11.29
N ALA A 147 -0.54 0.65 10.46
CA ALA A 147 -0.79 1.26 9.16
C ALA A 147 -1.14 2.74 9.38
N ALA A 148 -0.26 3.63 8.97
CA ALA A 148 -0.51 5.06 9.04
C ALA A 148 -1.76 5.39 8.19
N PRO A 149 -2.63 6.32 8.62
CA PRO A 149 -3.73 6.78 7.81
C PRO A 149 -3.16 7.42 6.54
N VAL A 150 -3.49 6.87 5.40
CA VAL A 150 -3.13 7.46 4.09
C VAL A 150 -4.05 8.65 3.89
N ASN A 151 -3.54 9.85 4.10
CA ASN A 151 -4.25 11.07 3.74
C ASN A 151 -4.42 11.10 2.21
N PHE A 152 -5.66 11.06 1.75
CA PHE A 152 -5.99 11.41 0.39
C PHE A 152 -5.79 12.90 0.21
N THR A 153 -4.70 13.31 -0.44
CA THR A 153 -4.65 14.62 -1.09
C THR A 153 -5.30 14.47 -2.46
N GLU A 154 -6.26 15.36 -2.73
CA GLU A 154 -6.99 15.52 -3.99
C GLU A 154 -6.10 15.62 -5.23
#